data_15a9fbe63b68f89f01e96991ddeeace8
#
_entry.id   15a9fbe63b68f89f01e96991ddeeace8
#
_cell.length_a   1.000
_cell.length_b   1.000
_cell.length_c   1.000
_cell.angle_alpha   90.00
_cell.angle_beta   90.00
_cell.angle_gamma   90.00
#
_symmetry.space_group_name_H-M   'P 1'
#
loop_
_entity.id
_entity.type
_entity.pdbx_description
1 polymer ?
#
loop_
_entity_poly.entity_id
_entity_poly.type
_entity_poly.pdbx_seq_one_letter_code
_entity_poly.pdbx_strand_id
1 'polypeptide(L)'
;MSARPDPASASPGPEAVPGPVWLAPPQLPHWPIVWLVLESDPEGGPMDCALHSCGLAVDDGGSEIVPEAITADFEEPGGRRVWERFVARASEILDRYPEARWVHYSSDERASVQACAAAYGTPAGFFERLEEALFELLSRGVRRAVRLPLDTRTIRQVAALAGFRWRDPPPGPAGSMGRYRRAMASADPIDRAHVLREIADANAEDLMAMRAVWRWMIEQGPREYCG
;
A
#
# COMPACT_ATOMS: atom_id res chain seq x y z
N MET A 1 22.13 -53.30 -39.10
CA MET A 1 21.42 -52.04 -39.45
C MET A 1 21.15 -51.35 -38.11
N SER A 2 21.95 -50.38 -37.78
CA SER A 2 21.84 -49.60 -36.52
C SER A 2 21.09 -48.29 -36.82
N ALA A 3 19.91 -48.14 -36.21
CA ALA A 3 19.12 -46.92 -36.37
C ALA A 3 19.78 -45.78 -35.59
N ARG A 4 20.07 -44.69 -36.30
CA ARG A 4 20.49 -43.42 -35.67
C ARG A 4 19.30 -42.81 -34.93
N PRO A 5 19.48 -42.28 -33.74
CA PRO A 5 18.44 -41.51 -33.06
C PRO A 5 18.22 -40.17 -33.78
N ASP A 6 16.97 -39.80 -33.90
CA ASP A 6 16.48 -38.55 -34.50
C ASP A 6 16.83 -37.35 -33.59
N PRO A 7 17.47 -36.26 -34.08
CA PRO A 7 17.87 -35.12 -33.25
C PRO A 7 16.77 -34.07 -33.00
N ALA A 8 15.47 -34.42 -33.21
CA ALA A 8 14.38 -33.44 -33.23
C ALA A 8 13.43 -33.50 -32.00
N SER A 9 13.95 -33.66 -30.76
CA SER A 9 13.09 -33.48 -29.56
C SER A 9 13.84 -32.81 -28.39
N ALA A 10 14.51 -31.72 -28.70
CA ALA A 10 14.86 -30.78 -27.62
C ALA A 10 13.62 -29.91 -27.32
N SER A 11 12.90 -30.21 -26.24
CA SER A 11 11.87 -29.32 -25.73
C SER A 11 12.53 -27.94 -25.50
N PRO A 12 11.90 -26.83 -25.94
CA PRO A 12 12.43 -25.50 -25.61
C PRO A 12 12.52 -25.38 -24.10
N GLY A 13 13.72 -25.05 -23.62
CA GLY A 13 13.91 -24.73 -22.21
C GLY A 13 12.97 -23.60 -21.79
N PRO A 14 12.68 -23.45 -20.50
CA PRO A 14 11.79 -22.39 -20.03
C PRO A 14 12.31 -21.05 -20.56
N GLU A 15 11.49 -20.36 -21.36
CA GLU A 15 11.77 -19.00 -21.80
C GLU A 15 12.06 -18.14 -20.57
N ALA A 16 13.22 -17.51 -20.53
CA ALA A 16 13.59 -16.63 -19.44
C ALA A 16 12.56 -15.50 -19.36
N VAL A 17 11.83 -15.42 -18.25
CA VAL A 17 10.89 -14.32 -18.01
C VAL A 17 11.69 -13.01 -18.11
N PRO A 18 11.31 -12.08 -19.01
CA PRO A 18 12.05 -10.83 -19.13
C PRO A 18 12.09 -10.09 -17.80
N GLY A 19 13.25 -9.55 -17.43
CA GLY A 19 13.40 -8.74 -16.24
C GLY A 19 12.74 -7.36 -16.35
N PRO A 20 12.74 -6.57 -15.27
CA PRO A 20 12.31 -5.18 -15.28
C PRO A 20 13.12 -4.37 -16.31
N VAL A 21 12.45 -3.51 -17.09
CA VAL A 21 13.09 -2.62 -18.06
C VAL A 21 12.94 -1.18 -17.60
N TRP A 22 14.05 -0.55 -17.20
CA TRP A 22 14.06 0.85 -16.77
C TRP A 22 13.83 1.78 -17.97
N LEU A 23 12.92 2.74 -17.79
CA LEU A 23 12.52 3.72 -18.79
C LEU A 23 13.13 5.09 -18.51
N ALA A 24 13.28 5.45 -17.24
CA ALA A 24 13.80 6.71 -16.76
C ALA A 24 14.30 6.57 -15.31
N PRO A 25 15.13 7.50 -14.82
CA PRO A 25 15.41 7.63 -13.39
C PRO A 25 14.11 7.78 -12.59
N PRO A 26 13.96 7.08 -11.45
CA PRO A 26 12.78 7.21 -10.61
C PRO A 26 12.71 8.59 -9.96
N GLN A 27 11.61 9.31 -10.20
CA GLN A 27 11.33 10.59 -9.56
C GLN A 27 10.51 10.35 -8.30
N LEU A 28 11.21 10.16 -7.20
CA LEU A 28 10.64 9.85 -5.90
C LEU A 28 10.79 11.04 -4.95
N PRO A 29 9.84 11.29 -4.03
CA PRO A 29 10.02 12.29 -2.98
C PRO A 29 11.23 11.99 -2.11
N HIS A 30 11.75 13.02 -1.42
CA HIS A 30 12.81 12.86 -0.44
C HIS A 30 12.21 12.65 0.96
N TRP A 31 13.04 12.18 1.90
CA TRP A 31 12.70 12.08 3.31
C TRP A 31 12.45 13.48 3.92
N PRO A 32 11.56 13.64 4.92
CA PRO A 32 10.76 12.56 5.53
C PRO A 32 9.58 12.12 4.65
N ILE A 33 9.19 10.84 4.79
CA ILE A 33 8.05 10.24 4.09
C ILE A 33 7.06 9.73 5.13
N VAL A 34 5.77 9.87 4.85
CA VAL A 34 4.71 9.19 5.60
C VAL A 34 4.10 8.12 4.70
N TRP A 35 4.27 6.86 5.06
CA TRP A 35 3.63 5.75 4.39
C TRP A 35 2.18 5.67 4.83
N LEU A 36 1.25 5.49 3.88
CA LEU A 36 -0.20 5.51 4.12
C LEU A 36 -0.88 4.33 3.43
N VAL A 37 -1.70 3.60 4.19
CA VAL A 37 -2.66 2.59 3.70
C VAL A 37 -4.02 2.90 4.28
N LEU A 38 -5.06 2.90 3.45
CA LEU A 38 -6.45 3.04 3.87
C LEU A 38 -7.27 1.85 3.34
N GLU A 39 -7.92 1.13 4.22
CA GLU A 39 -8.75 -0.01 3.89
C GLU A 39 -10.23 0.36 4.05
N SER A 40 -10.94 0.45 2.93
CA SER A 40 -12.36 0.75 2.88
C SER A 40 -13.14 -0.36 2.19
N ASP A 41 -14.46 -0.39 2.38
CA ASP A 41 -15.33 -1.34 1.68
C ASP A 41 -15.43 -0.95 0.19
N PRO A 42 -14.96 -1.80 -0.74
CA PRO A 42 -15.06 -1.52 -2.16
C PRO A 42 -16.50 -1.58 -2.69
N GLU A 43 -17.42 -2.20 -1.94
CA GLU A 43 -18.85 -2.28 -2.28
C GLU A 43 -19.66 -1.11 -1.69
N GLY A 44 -19.04 -0.31 -0.82
CA GLY A 44 -19.62 0.92 -0.32
C GLY A 44 -19.84 1.91 -1.47
N GLY A 45 -21.03 2.52 -1.53
CA GLY A 45 -21.31 3.58 -2.50
C GLY A 45 -20.35 4.76 -2.31
N PRO A 46 -20.21 5.65 -3.31
CA PRO A 46 -19.31 6.80 -3.25
C PRO A 46 -19.57 7.78 -2.09
N MET A 47 -20.69 7.60 -1.40
CA MET A 47 -21.10 8.35 -0.19
C MET A 47 -20.94 7.55 1.11
N ASP A 48 -20.68 6.26 1.03
CA ASP A 48 -20.47 5.39 2.18
C ASP A 48 -18.96 5.14 2.35
N CYS A 49 -18.30 6.04 3.07
CA CYS A 49 -16.92 5.80 3.49
C CYS A 49 -16.91 4.74 4.58
N ALA A 50 -16.94 3.47 4.18
CA ALA A 50 -16.81 2.34 5.11
C ALA A 50 -15.32 2.06 5.41
N LEU A 51 -14.61 3.10 5.86
CA LEU A 51 -13.22 2.97 6.30
C LEU A 51 -13.17 2.11 7.57
N HIS A 52 -12.50 0.95 7.50
CA HIS A 52 -12.42 0.05 8.65
C HIS A 52 -11.02 -0.02 9.26
N SER A 53 -10.03 0.45 8.53
CA SER A 53 -8.65 0.41 8.99
C SER A 53 -7.78 1.43 8.26
N CYS A 54 -6.77 1.94 8.95
CA CYS A 54 -5.73 2.80 8.40
C CYS A 54 -4.38 2.37 8.96
N GLY A 55 -3.37 2.29 8.11
CA GLY A 55 -1.97 2.09 8.47
C GLY A 55 -1.17 3.36 8.18
N LEU A 56 -0.31 3.76 9.12
CA LEU A 56 0.59 4.90 9.01
C LEU A 56 2.00 4.52 9.47
N ALA A 57 3.02 5.08 8.84
CA ALA A 57 4.38 5.04 9.37
C ALA A 57 5.17 6.27 8.91
N VAL A 58 5.82 6.96 9.84
CA VAL A 58 6.76 8.02 9.52
C VAL A 58 8.14 7.41 9.31
N ASP A 59 8.77 7.77 8.19
CA ASP A 59 10.11 7.33 7.79
C ASP A 59 10.99 8.56 7.57
N ASP A 60 12.03 8.69 8.34
CA ASP A 60 13.03 9.75 8.25
C ASP A 60 14.28 9.34 7.45
N GLY A 61 14.22 8.17 6.81
CA GLY A 61 15.35 7.58 6.07
C GLY A 61 16.21 6.64 6.90
N GLY A 62 15.86 6.38 8.15
CA GLY A 62 16.53 5.45 9.03
C GLY A 62 16.41 3.97 8.62
N SER A 63 16.96 3.08 9.44
CA SER A 63 16.91 1.63 9.18
C SER A 63 15.53 1.03 9.39
N GLU A 64 14.79 1.53 10.36
CA GLU A 64 13.51 0.99 10.80
C GLU A 64 12.41 2.04 10.76
N ILE A 65 11.19 1.59 10.52
CA ILE A 65 9.96 2.38 10.70
C ILE A 65 9.05 1.64 11.67
N VAL A 66 8.24 2.38 12.41
CA VAL A 66 7.26 1.84 13.35
C VAL A 66 5.88 2.05 12.76
N PRO A 67 5.24 1.00 12.21
CA PRO A 67 3.87 1.09 11.74
C PRO A 67 2.89 1.34 12.87
N GLU A 68 1.96 2.26 12.65
CA GLU A 68 0.81 2.53 13.50
C GLU A 68 -0.45 2.06 12.78
N ALA A 69 -1.35 1.36 13.46
CA ALA A 69 -2.64 0.95 12.91
C ALA A 69 -3.79 1.59 13.68
N ILE A 70 -4.73 2.14 12.94
CA ILE A 70 -6.01 2.67 13.45
C ILE A 70 -7.09 1.77 12.89
N THR A 71 -7.72 0.95 13.72
CA THR A 71 -8.77 0.03 13.32
C THR A 71 -10.12 0.47 13.86
N ALA A 72 -11.19 0.03 13.20
CA ALA A 72 -12.54 0.29 13.64
C ALA A 72 -12.78 -0.30 15.03
N ASP A 73 -13.62 0.39 15.79
CA ASP A 73 -14.11 -0.06 17.09
C ASP A 73 -15.41 -0.86 16.88
N PHE A 74 -15.63 -1.87 17.75
CA PHE A 74 -16.86 -2.67 17.68
C PHE A 74 -18.05 -2.01 18.38
N GLU A 75 -17.80 -1.03 19.25
CA GLU A 75 -18.85 -0.30 19.95
C GLU A 75 -19.55 0.72 19.04
N GLU A 76 -18.85 1.25 18.06
CA GLU A 76 -19.37 2.14 17.03
C GLU A 76 -18.96 1.64 15.63
N PRO A 77 -19.72 0.71 15.05
CA PRO A 77 -19.45 0.26 13.69
C PRO A 77 -19.64 1.41 12.69
N GLY A 78 -18.61 1.71 11.96
CA GLY A 78 -18.64 2.75 10.93
C GLY A 78 -17.30 3.44 10.73
N GLY A 79 -17.07 3.96 9.56
CA GLY A 79 -15.83 4.60 9.17
C GLY A 79 -15.56 5.93 9.88
N ARG A 80 -16.58 6.58 10.45
CA ARG A 80 -16.46 7.90 11.09
C ARG A 80 -15.37 7.94 12.16
N ARG A 81 -15.38 7.00 13.10
CA ARG A 81 -14.43 6.99 14.21
C ARG A 81 -13.01 6.69 13.79
N VAL A 82 -12.85 5.78 12.82
CA VAL A 82 -11.54 5.53 12.21
C VAL A 82 -11.03 6.79 11.52
N TRP A 83 -11.92 7.48 10.77
CA TRP A 83 -11.60 8.72 10.10
C TRP A 83 -11.20 9.84 11.07
N GLU A 84 -11.97 10.06 12.14
CA GLU A 84 -11.68 11.08 13.15
C GLU A 84 -10.33 10.84 13.84
N ARG A 85 -10.02 9.58 14.18
CA ARG A 85 -8.71 9.20 14.74
C ARG A 85 -7.58 9.37 13.72
N PHE A 86 -7.83 8.99 12.46
CA PHE A 86 -6.89 9.24 11.38
C PHE A 86 -6.61 10.74 11.21
N VAL A 87 -7.66 11.57 11.13
CA VAL A 87 -7.52 13.04 10.98
C VAL A 87 -6.74 13.64 12.15
N ALA A 88 -7.02 13.23 13.38
CA ALA A 88 -6.29 13.70 14.54
C ALA A 88 -4.80 13.36 14.44
N ARG A 89 -4.47 12.08 14.15
CA ARG A 89 -3.09 11.63 14.02
C ARG A 89 -2.37 12.26 12.81
N ALA A 90 -3.06 12.33 11.68
CA ALA A 90 -2.51 12.93 10.48
C ALA A 90 -2.23 14.43 10.64
N SER A 91 -3.08 15.15 11.39
CA SER A 91 -2.84 16.57 11.72
C SER A 91 -1.55 16.75 12.53
N GLU A 92 -1.33 15.93 13.56
CA GLU A 92 -0.09 15.95 14.35
C GLU A 92 1.16 15.72 13.47
N ILE A 93 1.06 14.78 12.52
CA ILE A 93 2.17 14.45 11.61
C ILE A 93 2.39 15.60 10.62
N LEU A 94 1.33 16.16 10.02
CA LEU A 94 1.43 17.29 9.10
C LEU A 94 2.01 18.55 9.78
N ASP A 95 1.72 18.76 11.07
CA ASP A 95 2.28 19.88 11.81
C ASP A 95 3.76 19.66 12.17
N ARG A 96 4.13 18.42 12.47
CA ARG A 96 5.52 18.07 12.83
C ARG A 96 6.43 17.96 11.61
N TYR A 97 5.90 17.52 10.46
CA TYR A 97 6.63 17.27 9.24
C TYR A 97 5.91 17.92 8.04
N PRO A 98 5.85 19.27 7.96
CA PRO A 98 5.04 19.97 6.96
C PRO A 98 5.50 19.73 5.52
N GLU A 99 6.76 19.34 5.30
CA GLU A 99 7.34 19.02 3.99
C GLU A 99 7.23 17.54 3.62
N ALA A 100 6.80 16.67 4.54
CA ALA A 100 6.73 15.25 4.29
C ALA A 100 5.73 14.92 3.16
N ARG A 101 6.14 14.00 2.29
CA ARG A 101 5.23 13.43 1.29
C ARG A 101 4.54 12.18 1.86
N TRP A 102 3.24 12.13 1.66
CA TRP A 102 2.40 11.01 2.08
C TRP A 102 2.27 10.02 0.93
N VAL A 103 3.04 8.94 1.03
CA VAL A 103 3.14 7.95 -0.04
C VAL A 103 2.13 6.85 0.18
N HIS A 104 1.27 6.66 -0.80
CA HIS A 104 0.30 5.58 -0.90
C HIS A 104 0.52 4.80 -2.20
N TYR A 105 -0.03 3.58 -2.30
CA TYR A 105 0.30 2.74 -3.43
C TYR A 105 -0.48 3.09 -4.69
N SER A 106 -1.80 3.15 -4.62
CA SER A 106 -2.72 3.31 -5.77
C SER A 106 -3.62 4.54 -5.61
N SER A 107 -4.53 4.73 -6.55
CA SER A 107 -5.55 5.80 -6.48
C SER A 107 -6.62 5.54 -5.42
N ASP A 108 -6.70 4.32 -4.88
CA ASP A 108 -7.79 3.91 -3.99
C ASP A 108 -7.72 4.63 -2.64
N GLU A 109 -6.50 4.80 -2.10
CA GLU A 109 -6.29 5.54 -0.84
C GLU A 109 -6.70 7.01 -0.98
N ARG A 110 -6.35 7.64 -2.10
CA ARG A 110 -6.78 9.02 -2.37
C ARG A 110 -8.28 9.13 -2.50
N ALA A 111 -8.93 8.19 -3.20
CA ALA A 111 -10.38 8.14 -3.31
C ALA A 111 -11.05 7.95 -1.94
N SER A 112 -10.48 7.09 -1.08
CA SER A 112 -10.95 6.89 0.29
C SER A 112 -10.83 8.16 1.13
N VAL A 113 -9.72 8.91 1.03
CA VAL A 113 -9.54 10.21 1.71
C VAL A 113 -10.64 11.19 1.27
N GLN A 114 -10.89 11.30 -0.03
CA GLN A 114 -11.90 12.19 -0.59
C GLN A 114 -13.32 11.81 -0.14
N ALA A 115 -13.65 10.53 -0.20
CA ALA A 115 -14.95 10.02 0.22
C ALA A 115 -15.19 10.25 1.72
N CYS A 116 -14.20 9.96 2.57
CA CYS A 116 -14.33 10.14 4.01
C CYS A 116 -14.38 11.63 4.40
N ALA A 117 -13.59 12.48 3.75
CA ALA A 117 -13.66 13.93 3.96
C ALA A 117 -15.03 14.50 3.58
N ALA A 118 -15.63 14.04 2.48
CA ALA A 118 -16.96 14.43 2.06
C ALA A 118 -18.06 13.93 3.03
N ALA A 119 -17.93 12.68 3.51
CA ALA A 119 -18.94 12.05 4.37
C ALA A 119 -18.90 12.55 5.82
N TYR A 120 -17.71 12.78 6.35
CA TYR A 120 -17.50 13.03 7.79
C TYR A 120 -16.94 14.41 8.11
N GLY A 121 -16.46 15.13 7.10
CA GLY A 121 -15.82 16.43 7.24
C GLY A 121 -14.37 16.33 7.73
N THR A 122 -13.70 17.48 7.74
CA THR A 122 -12.33 17.66 8.23
C THR A 122 -12.18 19.02 8.89
N PRO A 123 -11.17 19.21 9.77
CA PRO A 123 -10.77 20.55 10.19
C PRO A 123 -10.40 21.43 8.99
N ALA A 124 -10.60 22.75 9.13
CA ALA A 124 -10.26 23.72 8.09
C ALA A 124 -8.78 23.59 7.68
N GLY A 125 -8.55 23.52 6.35
CA GLY A 125 -7.21 23.43 5.77
C GLY A 125 -6.53 22.05 5.88
N PHE A 126 -7.11 21.09 6.59
CA PHE A 126 -6.52 19.73 6.72
C PHE A 126 -6.53 18.99 5.38
N PHE A 127 -7.71 19.00 4.72
CA PHE A 127 -7.89 18.24 3.49
C PHE A 127 -6.95 18.74 2.39
N GLU A 128 -6.85 20.05 2.21
CA GLU A 128 -5.99 20.68 1.23
C GLU A 128 -4.51 20.34 1.48
N ARG A 129 -4.06 20.42 2.73
CA ARG A 129 -2.68 20.07 3.12
C ARG A 129 -2.37 18.60 2.84
N LEU A 130 -3.28 17.70 3.20
CA LEU A 130 -3.10 16.28 2.96
C LEU A 130 -3.10 15.95 1.46
N GLU A 131 -4.05 16.48 0.68
CA GLU A 131 -4.14 16.30 -0.77
C GLU A 131 -2.86 16.77 -1.49
N GLU A 132 -2.30 17.91 -1.09
CA GLU A 132 -1.04 18.42 -1.63
C GLU A 132 0.14 17.51 -1.30
N ALA A 133 0.15 16.92 -0.09
CA ALA A 133 1.20 16.03 0.37
C ALA A 133 1.14 14.64 -0.27
N LEU A 134 -0.02 14.16 -0.76
CA LEU A 134 -0.19 12.82 -1.31
C LEU A 134 0.68 12.55 -2.54
N PHE A 135 1.31 11.37 -2.55
CA PHE A 135 2.10 10.87 -3.66
C PHE A 135 1.76 9.42 -3.97
N GLU A 136 1.19 9.17 -5.15
CA GLU A 136 0.86 7.82 -5.61
C GLU A 136 2.10 7.11 -6.16
N LEU A 137 2.56 6.06 -5.46
CA LEU A 137 3.77 5.33 -5.80
C LEU A 137 3.64 4.57 -7.13
N LEU A 138 2.50 3.95 -7.41
CA LEU A 138 2.29 3.17 -8.63
C LEU A 138 2.34 4.03 -9.89
N SER A 139 1.56 5.11 -9.97
CA SER A 139 1.45 5.90 -11.20
C SER A 139 2.60 6.87 -11.37
N ARG A 140 3.02 7.53 -10.28
CA ARG A 140 4.03 8.59 -10.33
C ARG A 140 5.46 8.07 -10.19
N GLY A 141 5.64 6.97 -9.45
CA GLY A 141 6.93 6.30 -9.28
C GLY A 141 7.11 5.16 -10.29
N VAL A 142 6.49 4.02 -10.02
CA VAL A 142 6.74 2.75 -10.72
C VAL A 142 6.48 2.86 -12.22
N ARG A 143 5.26 3.25 -12.64
CA ARG A 143 4.88 3.24 -14.06
C ARG A 143 5.70 4.19 -14.93
N ARG A 144 6.23 5.27 -14.35
CA ARG A 144 7.06 6.24 -15.07
C ARG A 144 8.50 5.77 -15.23
N ALA A 145 9.01 5.09 -14.19
CA ALA A 145 10.42 4.72 -14.14
C ALA A 145 10.71 3.34 -14.75
N VAL A 146 9.76 2.38 -14.67
CA VAL A 146 10.05 1.00 -15.02
C VAL A 146 8.88 0.28 -15.69
N ARG A 147 9.17 -0.49 -16.74
CA ARG A 147 8.25 -1.47 -17.33
C ARG A 147 8.48 -2.81 -16.65
N LEU A 148 7.45 -3.32 -16.01
CA LEU A 148 7.48 -4.59 -15.30
C LEU A 148 6.88 -5.71 -16.16
N PRO A 149 7.43 -6.92 -16.11
CA PRO A 149 6.89 -8.10 -16.78
C PRO A 149 5.72 -8.70 -15.97
N LEU A 150 4.70 -7.89 -15.70
CA LEU A 150 3.55 -8.24 -14.86
C LEU A 150 2.25 -7.89 -15.59
N ASP A 151 1.28 -8.80 -15.56
CA ASP A 151 -0.06 -8.58 -16.11
C ASP A 151 -0.83 -7.56 -15.28
N THR A 152 -0.70 -7.63 -13.95
CA THR A 152 -1.21 -6.63 -13.02
C THR A 152 -0.07 -6.04 -12.19
N ARG A 153 -0.30 -4.88 -11.60
CA ARG A 153 0.72 -4.16 -10.81
C ARG A 153 0.19 -3.88 -9.41
N THR A 154 -0.30 -4.92 -8.75
CA THR A 154 -0.67 -4.82 -7.34
C THR A 154 0.59 -4.62 -6.51
N ILE A 155 0.45 -4.03 -5.32
CA ILE A 155 1.59 -3.87 -4.39
C ILE A 155 2.30 -5.21 -4.14
N ARG A 156 1.55 -6.32 -4.07
CA ARG A 156 2.09 -7.66 -3.87
C ARG A 156 3.03 -8.11 -4.93
N GLN A 157 2.63 -7.95 -6.18
CA GLN A 157 3.44 -8.38 -7.33
C GLN A 157 4.67 -7.51 -7.48
N VAL A 158 4.52 -6.19 -7.32
CA VAL A 158 5.64 -5.25 -7.44
C VAL A 158 6.62 -5.40 -6.27
N ALA A 159 6.13 -5.54 -5.05
CA ALA A 159 6.97 -5.76 -3.87
C ALA A 159 7.70 -7.11 -3.91
N ALA A 160 7.06 -8.17 -4.46
CA ALA A 160 7.74 -9.46 -4.67
C ALA A 160 8.93 -9.33 -5.64
N LEU A 161 8.79 -8.53 -6.74
CA LEU A 161 9.92 -8.21 -7.62
C LEU A 161 11.02 -7.39 -6.92
N ALA A 162 10.63 -6.54 -5.98
CA ALA A 162 11.56 -5.78 -5.12
C ALA A 162 12.20 -6.65 -4.02
N GLY A 163 11.91 -7.96 -4.00
CA GLY A 163 12.47 -8.90 -3.01
C GLY A 163 11.74 -8.94 -1.67
N PHE A 164 10.63 -8.23 -1.52
CA PHE A 164 9.81 -8.28 -0.31
C PHE A 164 9.11 -9.63 -0.18
N ARG A 165 9.12 -10.20 1.02
CA ARG A 165 8.45 -11.47 1.34
C ARG A 165 7.40 -11.23 2.40
N TRP A 166 6.17 -11.53 2.07
CA TRP A 166 5.02 -11.51 2.99
C TRP A 166 5.15 -12.65 4.00
N ARG A 167 4.80 -12.40 5.26
CA ARG A 167 4.84 -13.42 6.31
C ARG A 167 3.80 -14.51 6.10
N ASP A 168 2.59 -14.11 5.66
CA ASP A 168 1.51 -15.01 5.32
C ASP A 168 1.01 -14.77 3.89
N PRO A 169 0.41 -15.79 3.22
CA PRO A 169 -0.33 -15.53 2.00
C PRO A 169 -1.48 -14.59 2.36
N PRO A 170 -1.40 -13.36 1.95
CA PRO A 170 -2.35 -12.39 2.40
C PRO A 170 -3.71 -12.67 1.78
N PRO A 171 -4.80 -12.38 2.47
CA PRO A 171 -6.10 -12.37 1.85
C PRO A 171 -6.08 -11.40 0.66
N GLY A 172 -6.74 -11.74 -0.43
CA GLY A 172 -6.96 -10.82 -1.54
C GLY A 172 -7.69 -9.54 -1.09
N PRO A 173 -7.92 -8.56 -1.98
CA PRO A 173 -8.60 -7.29 -1.62
C PRO A 173 -9.91 -7.45 -0.85
N ALA A 174 -10.67 -8.52 -1.14
CA ALA A 174 -11.85 -8.91 -0.36
C ALA A 174 -11.50 -9.46 1.04
N GLY A 175 -10.22 -9.75 1.30
CA GLY A 175 -9.82 -10.45 2.51
C GLY A 175 -9.82 -9.57 3.75
N SER A 176 -9.38 -8.32 3.69
CA SER A 176 -9.41 -7.37 4.80
C SER A 176 -10.86 -7.07 5.18
N MET A 177 -11.69 -6.72 4.20
CA MET A 177 -13.13 -6.50 4.42
C MET A 177 -13.85 -7.76 4.89
N GLY A 178 -13.55 -8.93 4.32
CA GLY A 178 -14.14 -10.20 4.77
C GLY A 178 -13.76 -10.53 6.22
N ARG A 179 -12.53 -10.25 6.62
CA ARG A 179 -12.08 -10.36 8.02
C ARG A 179 -12.82 -9.38 8.92
N TYR A 180 -12.91 -8.12 8.52
CA TYR A 180 -13.63 -7.11 9.27
C TYR A 180 -15.11 -7.48 9.46
N ARG A 181 -15.83 -7.85 8.38
CA ARG A 181 -17.23 -8.30 8.45
C ARG A 181 -17.42 -9.54 9.36
N ARG A 182 -16.45 -10.50 9.32
CA ARG A 182 -16.46 -11.65 10.23
C ARG A 182 -16.28 -11.23 11.69
N ALA A 183 -15.35 -10.31 11.94
CA ALA A 183 -15.13 -9.76 13.28
C ALA A 183 -16.40 -9.05 13.81
N MET A 184 -17.05 -8.25 12.96
CA MET A 184 -18.31 -7.57 13.29
C MET A 184 -19.46 -8.54 13.59
N ALA A 185 -19.51 -9.69 12.93
CA ALA A 185 -20.50 -10.73 13.16
C ALA A 185 -20.21 -11.62 14.38
N SER A 186 -18.97 -11.64 14.89
CA SER A 186 -18.59 -12.46 16.03
C SER A 186 -19.13 -11.87 17.35
N ALA A 187 -19.76 -12.70 18.17
CA ALA A 187 -20.14 -12.33 19.54
C ALA A 187 -18.97 -12.44 20.54
N ASP A 188 -17.88 -13.14 20.15
CA ASP A 188 -16.73 -13.35 21.03
C ASP A 188 -15.75 -12.16 20.94
N PRO A 189 -15.52 -11.42 22.04
CA PRO A 189 -14.58 -10.30 22.06
C PRO A 189 -13.11 -10.72 21.82
N ILE A 190 -12.74 -11.97 22.14
CA ILE A 190 -11.40 -12.48 21.92
C ILE A 190 -11.16 -12.72 20.42
N ASP A 191 -12.13 -13.34 19.74
CA ASP A 191 -12.08 -13.55 18.29
C ASP A 191 -12.04 -12.20 17.55
N ARG A 192 -12.88 -11.23 17.95
CA ARG A 192 -12.85 -9.88 17.41
C ARG A 192 -11.49 -9.22 17.55
N ALA A 193 -10.93 -9.24 18.77
CA ALA A 193 -9.60 -8.64 19.02
C ALA A 193 -8.49 -9.33 18.22
N HIS A 194 -8.60 -10.64 17.98
CA HIS A 194 -7.67 -11.38 17.15
C HIS A 194 -7.73 -10.92 15.70
N VAL A 195 -8.93 -10.83 15.12
CA VAL A 195 -9.09 -10.39 13.73
C VAL A 195 -8.64 -8.93 13.53
N LEU A 196 -8.88 -8.03 14.49
CA LEU A 196 -8.37 -6.66 14.39
C LEU A 196 -6.84 -6.60 14.38
N ARG A 197 -6.18 -7.47 15.17
CA ARG A 197 -4.71 -7.59 15.11
C ARG A 197 -4.24 -8.10 13.75
N GLU A 198 -4.91 -9.10 13.17
CA GLU A 198 -4.58 -9.57 11.82
C GLU A 198 -4.72 -8.47 10.76
N ILE A 199 -5.72 -7.59 10.87
CA ILE A 199 -5.89 -6.45 9.98
C ILE A 199 -4.75 -5.44 10.18
N ALA A 200 -4.42 -5.12 11.42
CA ALA A 200 -3.31 -4.22 11.75
C ALA A 200 -1.95 -4.75 11.25
N ASP A 201 -1.70 -6.05 11.41
CA ASP A 201 -0.48 -6.71 10.92
C ASP A 201 -0.41 -6.68 9.38
N ALA A 202 -1.53 -6.89 8.69
CA ALA A 202 -1.60 -6.78 7.23
C ALA A 202 -1.28 -5.36 6.74
N ASN A 203 -1.84 -4.32 7.39
CA ASN A 203 -1.53 -2.93 7.07
C ASN A 203 -0.04 -2.62 7.29
N ALA A 204 0.55 -3.12 8.37
CA ALA A 204 1.97 -2.96 8.63
C ALA A 204 2.83 -3.61 7.52
N GLU A 205 2.43 -4.78 7.04
CA GLU A 205 3.11 -5.44 5.91
C GLU A 205 2.97 -4.64 4.60
N ASP A 206 1.80 -4.06 4.31
CA ASP A 206 1.60 -3.22 3.13
C ASP A 206 2.49 -1.95 3.17
N LEU A 207 2.63 -1.31 4.33
CA LEU A 207 3.55 -0.18 4.52
C LEU A 207 5.01 -0.59 4.27
N MET A 208 5.42 -1.74 4.81
CA MET A 208 6.77 -2.27 4.61
C MET A 208 7.03 -2.68 3.15
N ALA A 209 6.01 -3.20 2.47
CA ALA A 209 6.07 -3.56 1.06
C ALA A 209 6.25 -2.31 0.17
N MET A 210 5.50 -1.23 0.42
CA MET A 210 5.69 0.04 -0.28
C MET A 210 7.10 0.60 -0.08
N ARG A 211 7.60 0.56 1.16
CA ARG A 211 8.97 0.96 1.47
C ARG A 211 10.01 0.11 0.74
N ALA A 212 9.80 -1.19 0.63
CA ALA A 212 10.68 -2.08 -0.11
C ALA A 212 10.70 -1.75 -1.62
N VAL A 213 9.53 -1.49 -2.22
CA VAL A 213 9.44 -1.03 -3.61
C VAL A 213 10.19 0.28 -3.81
N TRP A 214 10.01 1.23 -2.90
CA TRP A 214 10.70 2.51 -2.92
C TRP A 214 12.23 2.36 -2.88
N ARG A 215 12.73 1.59 -1.91
CA ARG A 215 14.17 1.31 -1.79
C ARG A 215 14.72 0.61 -3.03
N TRP A 216 14.02 -0.41 -3.52
CA TRP A 216 14.38 -1.10 -4.75
C TRP A 216 14.52 -0.14 -5.94
N MET A 217 13.58 0.82 -6.07
CA MET A 217 13.66 1.82 -7.13
C MET A 217 14.87 2.73 -7.01
N ILE A 218 15.24 3.13 -5.80
CA ILE A 218 16.43 3.96 -5.56
C ILE A 218 17.72 3.19 -5.82
N GLU A 219 17.77 1.93 -5.39
CA GLU A 219 18.98 1.09 -5.45
C GLU A 219 19.25 0.55 -6.86
N GLN A 220 18.20 0.15 -7.58
CA GLN A 220 18.28 -0.51 -8.87
C GLN A 220 17.99 0.40 -10.06
N GLY A 221 17.33 1.54 -9.83
CA GLY A 221 17.00 2.49 -10.87
C GLY A 221 18.25 3.19 -11.43
N PRO A 222 18.20 3.62 -12.70
CA PRO A 222 19.27 4.44 -13.27
C PRO A 222 19.38 5.76 -12.49
N ARG A 223 20.60 6.20 -12.21
CA ARG A 223 20.85 7.48 -11.58
C ARG A 223 20.71 8.60 -12.62
N GLU A 224 20.20 9.76 -12.22
CA GLU A 224 20.32 10.95 -13.05
C GLU A 224 21.83 11.26 -13.17
N TYR A 225 22.32 11.29 -14.39
CA TYR A 225 23.62 11.84 -14.65
C TYR A 225 23.48 13.36 -14.49
N CYS A 226 23.94 13.90 -13.36
CA CYS A 226 24.24 15.33 -13.26
C CYS A 226 25.37 15.61 -14.24
N GLY A 227 24.99 16.06 -15.49
CA GLY A 227 25.91 16.57 -16.48
C GLY A 227 26.32 18.01 -16.18
#